data_8e48e8c7b052b4db77e71fd4d4e297e2
#
_entry.id   8e48e8c7b052b4db77e71fd4d4e297e2
#
_cell.length_a   1.000
_cell.length_b   1.000
_cell.length_c   1.000
_cell.angle_alpha   90.00
_cell.angle_beta   90.00
_cell.angle_gamma   90.00
#
_symmetry.space_group_name_H-M   'P 1'
#
loop_
_entity.id
_entity.type
_entity.pdbx_description
1 polymer ?
#
loop_
_entity_poly.entity_id
_entity_poly.type
_entity_poly.pdbx_seq_one_letter_code
_entity_poly.pdbx_strand_id
1 'polypeptide(L)'
;MIASKPVAAVALLVSVLTSSASLAQSPVVAQWKVYVLESCKKEVNRHCKSVVAGDGRLLACLYAREKSLSAACGTAVSAALERLNRSYIALQDAQRICEPDARRLCTGMVTGGGNVVDCLTKARGRVSHSCNAVLDEALMRP
;
A
#
# COMPACT_ATOMS: atom_id res chain seq x y z
N MET A 1 -40.68 -62.60 1.62
CA MET A 1 -40.33 -61.54 0.64
C MET A 1 -40.26 -60.27 1.37
N ILE A 2 -39.05 -59.86 1.75
CA ILE A 2 -38.81 -58.61 2.48
C ILE A 2 -37.95 -57.75 1.57
N ALA A 3 -38.53 -56.65 1.05
CA ALA A 3 -37.88 -55.73 0.16
C ALA A 3 -37.07 -54.71 0.99
N SER A 4 -35.76 -54.77 0.88
CA SER A 4 -34.85 -53.76 1.49
C SER A 4 -34.77 -52.53 0.59
N LYS A 5 -35.10 -51.37 1.12
CA LYS A 5 -34.90 -50.05 0.48
C LYS A 5 -33.46 -49.58 0.72
N PRO A 6 -32.74 -49.03 -0.28
CA PRO A 6 -31.46 -48.42 -0.08
C PRO A 6 -31.63 -47.02 0.53
N VAL A 7 -30.91 -46.75 1.61
CA VAL A 7 -30.78 -45.41 2.23
C VAL A 7 -29.72 -44.64 1.44
N ALA A 8 -30.15 -43.59 0.72
CA ALA A 8 -29.25 -42.68 0.05
C ALA A 8 -28.59 -41.76 1.07
N ALA A 9 -27.30 -41.94 1.30
CA ALA A 9 -26.47 -41.03 2.11
C ALA A 9 -26.18 -39.77 1.29
N VAL A 10 -26.81 -38.65 1.69
CA VAL A 10 -26.51 -37.34 1.14
C VAL A 10 -25.27 -36.81 1.86
N ALA A 11 -24.12 -36.86 1.17
CA ALA A 11 -22.87 -36.24 1.62
C ALA A 11 -22.95 -34.71 1.41
N LEU A 12 -23.18 -33.96 2.49
CA LEU A 12 -23.07 -32.48 2.51
C LEU A 12 -21.60 -32.10 2.43
N LEU A 13 -21.13 -31.73 1.24
CA LEU A 13 -19.82 -31.07 1.03
C LEU A 13 -19.91 -29.62 1.56
N VAL A 14 -19.44 -29.41 2.78
CA VAL A 14 -19.22 -28.07 3.32
C VAL A 14 -17.95 -27.52 2.66
N SER A 15 -18.12 -26.73 1.61
CA SER A 15 -17.05 -25.95 1.00
C SER A 15 -16.68 -24.78 1.93
N VAL A 16 -15.63 -24.96 2.71
CA VAL A 16 -15.02 -23.88 3.49
C VAL A 16 -14.29 -22.96 2.52
N LEU A 17 -14.95 -21.87 2.11
CA LEU A 17 -14.33 -20.76 1.40
C LEU A 17 -13.42 -20.01 2.38
N THR A 18 -12.15 -20.40 2.43
CA THR A 18 -11.10 -19.59 3.08
C THR A 18 -10.89 -18.34 2.25
N SER A 19 -11.61 -17.27 2.58
CA SER A 19 -11.34 -15.94 2.05
C SER A 19 -10.01 -15.47 2.60
N SER A 20 -8.92 -15.72 1.88
CA SER A 20 -7.65 -15.08 2.10
C SER A 20 -7.84 -13.60 1.80
N ALA A 21 -8.00 -12.78 2.85
CA ALA A 21 -7.94 -11.33 2.74
C ALA A 21 -6.50 -10.95 2.36
N SER A 22 -6.22 -10.99 1.07
CA SER A 22 -5.03 -10.37 0.52
C SER A 22 -5.10 -8.90 0.91
N LEU A 23 -4.13 -8.41 1.69
CA LEU A 23 -3.91 -6.99 1.92
C LEU A 23 -3.63 -6.39 0.54
N ALA A 24 -4.67 -5.93 -0.12
CA ALA A 24 -4.60 -5.32 -1.43
C ALA A 24 -3.79 -4.03 -1.28
N GLN A 25 -2.52 -4.08 -1.66
CA GLN A 25 -1.72 -2.88 -1.85
C GLN A 25 -2.46 -2.00 -2.85
N SER A 26 -2.62 -0.72 -2.53
CA SER A 26 -3.34 0.19 -3.42
C SER A 26 -2.73 0.11 -4.83
N PRO A 27 -3.54 0.02 -5.89
CA PRO A 27 -3.07 -0.21 -7.26
C PRO A 27 -2.04 0.81 -7.73
N VAL A 28 -2.05 2.00 -7.17
CA VAL A 28 -1.12 3.08 -7.50
C VAL A 28 0.26 2.87 -6.90
N VAL A 29 0.34 2.37 -5.65
CA VAL A 29 1.63 2.02 -5.04
C VAL A 29 2.29 0.87 -5.82
N ALA A 30 1.49 -0.04 -6.39
CA ALA A 30 2.01 -1.10 -7.25
C ALA A 30 2.56 -0.54 -8.58
N GLN A 31 1.87 0.40 -9.23
CA GLN A 31 2.25 0.93 -10.54
C GLN A 31 3.61 1.64 -10.55
N TRP A 32 3.86 2.56 -9.61
CA TRP A 32 5.14 3.28 -9.64
C TRP A 32 6.33 2.39 -9.23
N LYS A 33 6.10 1.39 -8.35
CA LYS A 33 7.14 0.39 -8.05
C LYS A 33 7.52 -0.40 -9.30
N VAL A 34 6.53 -0.87 -10.06
CA VAL A 34 6.74 -1.57 -11.33
C VAL A 34 7.49 -0.66 -12.30
N TYR A 35 7.08 0.59 -12.45
CA TYR A 35 7.73 1.56 -13.33
C TYR A 35 9.21 1.75 -13.00
N VAL A 36 9.57 1.94 -11.71
CA VAL A 36 10.98 2.06 -11.31
C VAL A 36 11.75 0.76 -11.55
N LEU A 37 11.16 -0.39 -11.21
CA LEU A 37 11.83 -1.69 -11.40
C LEU A 37 12.08 -2.01 -12.87
N GLU A 38 11.16 -1.71 -13.75
CA GLU A 38 11.32 -1.91 -15.21
C GLU A 38 12.34 -0.93 -15.79
N SER A 39 12.22 0.36 -15.47
CA SER A 39 13.11 1.41 -15.97
C SER A 39 14.55 1.23 -15.49
N CYS A 40 14.76 0.65 -14.31
CA CYS A 40 16.06 0.50 -13.66
C CYS A 40 16.58 -0.94 -13.63
N LYS A 41 15.99 -1.86 -14.36
CA LYS A 41 16.35 -3.30 -14.31
C LYS A 41 17.84 -3.57 -14.50
N LYS A 42 18.48 -2.85 -15.41
CA LYS A 42 19.94 -3.00 -15.70
C LYS A 42 20.78 -2.51 -14.52
N GLU A 43 20.43 -1.36 -13.97
CA GLU A 43 21.15 -0.72 -12.87
C GLU A 43 20.96 -1.49 -11.56
N VAL A 44 19.75 -1.99 -11.30
CA VAL A 44 19.47 -2.89 -10.17
C VAL A 44 20.37 -4.11 -10.22
N ASN A 45 20.43 -4.79 -11.37
CA ASN A 45 21.27 -5.99 -11.54
C ASN A 45 22.77 -5.69 -11.45
N ARG A 46 23.19 -4.50 -11.85
CA ARG A 46 24.61 -4.10 -11.84
C ARG A 46 25.07 -3.59 -10.48
N HIS A 47 24.27 -2.76 -9.82
CA HIS A 47 24.70 -1.99 -8.66
C HIS A 47 23.96 -2.33 -7.36
N CYS A 48 22.75 -2.88 -7.45
CA CYS A 48 21.86 -3.08 -6.31
C CYS A 48 21.36 -4.54 -6.14
N LYS A 49 21.99 -5.51 -6.79
CA LYS A 49 21.56 -6.92 -6.79
C LYS A 49 21.51 -7.57 -5.41
N SER A 50 22.33 -7.11 -4.47
CA SER A 50 22.38 -7.60 -3.09
C SER A 50 21.39 -6.89 -2.15
N VAL A 51 20.69 -5.87 -2.64
CA VAL A 51 19.73 -5.11 -1.84
C VAL A 51 18.38 -5.82 -1.86
N VAL A 52 17.91 -6.23 -0.69
CA VAL A 52 16.56 -6.78 -0.53
C VAL A 52 15.54 -5.65 -0.75
N ALA A 53 14.63 -5.84 -1.71
CA ALA A 53 13.59 -4.87 -2.00
C ALA A 53 12.63 -4.71 -0.80
N GLY A 54 12.25 -3.48 -0.50
CA GLY A 54 11.37 -3.10 0.60
C GLY A 54 11.86 -1.83 1.31
N ASP A 55 10.99 -1.17 2.03
CA ASP A 55 11.27 0.00 2.87
C ASP A 55 12.11 1.11 2.19
N GLY A 56 11.98 1.25 0.86
CA GLY A 56 12.74 2.24 0.09
C GLY A 56 14.22 1.90 -0.15
N ARG A 57 14.73 0.77 0.36
CA ARG A 57 16.16 0.40 0.27
C ARG A 57 16.69 0.34 -1.16
N LEU A 58 15.89 -0.20 -2.08
CA LEU A 58 16.28 -0.27 -3.49
C LEU A 58 16.36 1.13 -4.12
N LEU A 59 15.39 2.00 -3.82
CA LEU A 59 15.39 3.38 -4.29
C LEU A 59 16.59 4.15 -3.73
N ALA A 60 16.92 3.96 -2.45
CA ALA A 60 18.11 4.55 -1.83
C ALA A 60 19.41 4.07 -2.47
N CYS A 61 19.51 2.77 -2.80
CA CYS A 61 20.67 2.23 -3.53
C CYS A 61 20.83 2.86 -4.91
N LEU A 62 19.73 2.99 -5.67
CA LEU A 62 19.74 3.63 -6.99
C LEU A 62 20.12 5.10 -6.88
N TYR A 63 19.52 5.83 -5.93
CA TYR A 63 19.84 7.23 -5.71
C TYR A 63 21.30 7.46 -5.36
N ALA A 64 21.91 6.62 -4.53
CA ALA A 64 23.34 6.67 -4.22
C ALA A 64 24.25 6.47 -5.45
N ARG A 65 23.68 6.02 -6.57
CA ARG A 65 24.38 5.77 -7.85
C ARG A 65 23.87 6.65 -8.99
N GLU A 66 23.23 7.79 -8.67
CA GLU A 66 22.54 8.65 -9.64
C GLU A 66 23.39 8.97 -10.90
N LYS A 67 24.71 9.22 -10.71
CA LYS A 67 25.64 9.53 -11.80
C LYS A 67 25.91 8.35 -12.75
N SER A 68 25.52 7.14 -12.36
CA SER A 68 25.74 5.90 -13.13
C SER A 68 24.44 5.33 -13.69
N LEU A 69 23.33 6.03 -13.52
CA LEU A 69 22.02 5.62 -14.03
C LEU A 69 21.87 6.02 -15.50
N SER A 70 21.16 5.20 -16.27
CA SER A 70 20.65 5.62 -17.58
C SER A 70 19.62 6.75 -17.41
N ALA A 71 19.42 7.54 -18.47
CA ALA A 71 18.44 8.63 -18.45
C ALA A 71 17.02 8.14 -18.02
N ALA A 72 16.59 6.98 -18.54
CA ALA A 72 15.29 6.40 -18.20
C ALA A 72 15.20 6.03 -16.71
N CYS A 73 16.24 5.38 -16.17
CA CYS A 73 16.29 5.03 -14.75
C CYS A 73 16.38 6.30 -13.86
N GLY A 74 17.21 7.26 -14.23
CA GLY A 74 17.33 8.53 -13.52
C GLY A 74 16.01 9.26 -13.41
N THR A 75 15.26 9.38 -14.51
CA THR A 75 13.91 9.97 -14.52
C THR A 75 12.95 9.21 -13.60
N ALA A 76 12.97 7.88 -13.64
CA ALA A 76 12.09 7.07 -12.81
C ALA A 76 12.41 7.22 -11.30
N VAL A 77 13.70 7.27 -10.95
CA VAL A 77 14.17 7.49 -9.57
C VAL A 77 13.76 8.89 -9.08
N SER A 78 13.98 9.94 -9.88
CA SER A 78 13.62 11.31 -9.52
C SER A 78 12.11 11.45 -9.30
N ALA A 79 11.29 10.89 -10.20
CA ALA A 79 9.83 10.90 -10.06
C ALA A 79 9.36 10.16 -8.79
N ALA A 80 10.00 9.05 -8.45
CA ALA A 80 9.68 8.31 -7.22
C ALA A 80 10.04 9.10 -5.95
N LEU A 81 11.19 9.77 -5.94
CA LEU A 81 11.63 10.60 -4.81
C LEU A 81 10.72 11.81 -4.61
N GLU A 82 10.33 12.48 -5.69
CA GLU A 82 9.38 13.59 -5.63
C GLU A 82 8.03 13.16 -5.06
N ARG A 83 7.52 12.00 -5.50
CA ARG A 83 6.28 11.44 -4.99
C ARG A 83 6.37 11.10 -3.50
N LEU A 84 7.48 10.51 -3.04
CA LEU A 84 7.72 10.26 -1.63
C LEU A 84 7.76 11.54 -0.80
N ASN A 85 8.40 12.58 -1.32
CA ASN A 85 8.45 13.88 -0.65
C ASN A 85 7.05 14.50 -0.50
N ARG A 86 6.23 14.49 -1.56
CA ARG A 86 4.83 14.95 -1.47
C ARG A 86 4.03 14.15 -0.44
N SER A 87 4.16 12.81 -0.45
CA SER A 87 3.50 11.95 0.52
C SER A 87 3.92 12.27 1.96
N TYR A 88 5.20 12.53 2.19
CA TYR A 88 5.71 12.90 3.51
C TYR A 88 5.13 14.23 4.00
N ILE A 89 5.09 15.25 3.14
CA ILE A 89 4.48 16.56 3.45
C ILE A 89 2.99 16.38 3.76
N ALA A 90 2.28 15.61 2.93
CA ALA A 90 0.86 15.35 3.15
C ALA A 90 0.58 14.61 4.47
N LEU A 91 1.46 13.71 4.91
CA LEU A 91 1.35 13.06 6.23
C LEU A 91 1.46 14.04 7.39
N GLN A 92 2.32 15.06 7.28
CA GLN A 92 2.42 16.12 8.29
C GLN A 92 1.17 17.01 8.30
N ASP A 93 0.68 17.39 7.12
CA ASP A 93 -0.56 18.15 7.00
C ASP A 93 -1.79 17.37 7.48
N ALA A 94 -1.82 16.05 7.28
CA ALA A 94 -2.90 15.20 7.74
C ALA A 94 -3.08 15.25 9.26
N GLN A 95 -2.02 15.41 10.04
CA GLN A 95 -2.14 15.54 11.49
C GLN A 95 -3.00 16.75 11.89
N ARG A 96 -2.82 17.86 11.20
CA ARG A 96 -3.55 19.12 11.47
C ARG A 96 -4.95 19.10 10.84
N ILE A 97 -5.05 18.70 9.59
CA ILE A 97 -6.30 18.74 8.81
C ILE A 97 -7.30 17.69 9.29
N CYS A 98 -6.81 16.50 9.66
CA CYS A 98 -7.65 15.39 10.09
C CYS A 98 -7.93 15.37 11.60
N GLU A 99 -7.37 16.27 12.39
CA GLU A 99 -7.53 16.28 13.84
C GLU A 99 -9.00 16.28 14.29
N PRO A 100 -9.93 17.10 13.72
CA PRO A 100 -11.34 17.06 14.10
C PRO A 100 -12.00 15.72 13.81
N ASP A 101 -11.70 15.10 12.69
CA ASP A 101 -12.22 13.80 12.32
C ASP A 101 -11.63 12.68 13.21
N ALA A 102 -10.34 12.75 13.53
CA ALA A 102 -9.68 11.80 14.40
C ALA A 102 -10.26 11.83 15.81
N ARG A 103 -10.50 13.02 16.38
CA ARG A 103 -11.14 13.16 17.68
C ARG A 103 -12.56 12.58 17.70
N ARG A 104 -13.30 12.73 16.62
CA ARG A 104 -14.69 12.30 16.51
C ARG A 104 -14.82 10.80 16.22
N LEU A 105 -13.97 10.25 15.35
CA LEU A 105 -14.13 8.91 14.78
C LEU A 105 -13.16 7.88 15.36
N CYS A 106 -12.02 8.32 15.90
CA CYS A 106 -10.91 7.48 16.32
C CYS A 106 -10.53 7.68 17.79
N THR A 107 -11.51 7.98 18.64
CA THR A 107 -11.33 8.17 20.09
C THR A 107 -10.68 6.96 20.73
N GLY A 108 -9.77 7.20 21.68
CA GLY A 108 -9.09 6.14 22.43
C GLY A 108 -7.97 5.42 21.69
N MET A 109 -7.67 5.80 20.43
CA MET A 109 -6.53 5.22 19.71
C MET A 109 -5.22 5.85 20.15
N VAL A 110 -4.23 5.00 20.37
CA VAL A 110 -2.85 5.44 20.64
C VAL A 110 -2.29 6.08 19.37
N THR A 111 -1.76 7.30 19.50
CA THR A 111 -1.08 8.00 18.40
C THR A 111 0.25 7.34 18.05
N GLY A 112 0.60 7.33 16.77
CA GLY A 112 1.81 6.68 16.27
C GLY A 112 1.54 5.40 15.47
N GLY A 113 2.57 4.87 14.83
CA GLY A 113 2.49 3.63 14.03
C GLY A 113 1.45 3.63 12.90
N GLY A 114 0.87 4.78 12.54
CA GLY A 114 -0.17 4.84 11.51
C GLY A 114 -1.59 4.51 11.99
N ASN A 115 -1.79 4.22 13.28
CA ASN A 115 -3.09 3.77 13.82
C ASN A 115 -4.25 4.74 13.52
N VAL A 116 -4.02 6.05 13.65
CA VAL A 116 -5.05 7.08 13.37
C VAL A 116 -5.34 7.15 11.86
N VAL A 117 -4.31 7.04 11.02
CA VAL A 117 -4.46 7.01 9.55
C VAL A 117 -5.28 5.80 9.13
N ASP A 118 -5.00 4.62 9.69
CA ASP A 118 -5.76 3.40 9.42
C ASP A 118 -7.22 3.52 9.85
N CYS A 119 -7.47 4.08 11.04
CA CYS A 119 -8.82 4.33 11.53
C CYS A 119 -9.60 5.26 10.59
N LEU A 120 -9.03 6.41 10.24
CA LEU A 120 -9.65 7.38 9.33
C LEU A 120 -9.87 6.78 7.95
N THR A 121 -8.92 6.00 7.45
CA THR A 121 -9.03 5.29 6.18
C THR A 121 -10.20 4.30 6.18
N LYS A 122 -10.42 3.56 7.25
CA LYS A 122 -11.58 2.66 7.41
C LYS A 122 -12.90 3.42 7.53
N ALA A 123 -12.87 4.64 8.07
CA ALA A 123 -14.03 5.49 8.29
C ALA A 123 -14.27 6.52 7.15
N ARG A 124 -13.66 6.36 5.97
CA ARG A 124 -13.64 7.36 4.87
C ARG A 124 -14.98 8.01 4.54
N GLY A 125 -16.08 7.25 4.55
CA GLY A 125 -17.42 7.77 4.26
C GLY A 125 -17.96 8.77 5.30
N ARG A 126 -17.31 8.89 6.46
CA ARG A 126 -17.66 9.81 7.55
C ARG A 126 -16.60 10.86 7.82
N VAL A 127 -15.47 10.77 7.13
CA VAL A 127 -14.34 11.69 7.21
C VAL A 127 -14.60 12.89 6.29
N SER A 128 -14.20 14.08 6.70
CA SER A 128 -14.36 15.30 5.91
C SER A 128 -13.64 15.21 4.55
N HIS A 129 -14.12 15.97 3.57
CA HIS A 129 -13.51 16.01 2.25
C HIS A 129 -12.04 16.44 2.30
N SER A 130 -11.71 17.46 3.10
CA SER A 130 -10.34 17.95 3.25
C SER A 130 -9.40 16.92 3.85
N CYS A 131 -9.86 16.19 4.88
CA CYS A 131 -9.08 15.10 5.46
C CYS A 131 -8.93 13.93 4.47
N ASN A 132 -9.99 13.56 3.76
CA ASN A 132 -9.88 12.51 2.72
C ASN A 132 -8.87 12.89 1.63
N ALA A 133 -8.88 14.13 1.15
CA ALA A 133 -7.95 14.60 0.13
C ALA A 133 -6.48 14.51 0.58
N VAL A 134 -6.16 14.96 1.80
CA VAL A 134 -4.78 14.89 2.31
C VAL A 134 -4.36 13.44 2.61
N LEU A 135 -5.28 12.58 3.03
CA LEU A 135 -5.00 11.15 3.21
C LEU A 135 -4.72 10.43 1.89
N ASP A 136 -5.41 10.82 0.80
CA ASP A 136 -5.15 10.26 -0.53
C ASP A 136 -3.75 10.61 -1.01
N GLU A 137 -3.33 11.87 -0.85
CA GLU A 137 -1.96 12.29 -1.19
C GLU A 137 -0.92 11.59 -0.29
N ALA A 138 -1.16 11.55 1.02
CA ALA A 138 -0.28 10.89 1.99
C ALA A 138 -0.09 9.40 1.71
N LEU A 139 -1.16 8.70 1.31
CA LEU A 139 -1.15 7.27 1.00
C LEU A 139 -0.85 6.99 -0.48
N MET A 140 -0.51 8.00 -1.26
CA MET A 140 -0.24 7.91 -2.71
C MET A 140 -1.41 7.25 -3.47
N ARG A 141 -2.63 7.56 -3.09
CA ARG A 141 -3.84 7.08 -3.80
C ARG A 141 -4.16 8.01 -4.98
N PRO A 142 -4.79 7.48 -6.04
CA PRO A 142 -5.24 8.28 -7.18
C PRO A 142 -6.45 9.13 -6.81
#